data_246f703166f4099b0f1967ce43148a8e
#
_entry.id   246f703166f4099b0f1967ce43148a8e
#
_cell.length_a   1.000
_cell.length_b   1.000
_cell.length_c   1.000
_cell.angle_alpha   90.00
_cell.angle_beta   90.00
_cell.angle_gamma   90.00
#
_symmetry.space_group_name_H-M   'P 1'
#
loop_
_entity.id
_entity.type
_entity.pdbx_description
1 polymer ?
#
loop_
_entity_poly.entity_id
_entity_poly.type
_entity_poly.pdbx_seq_one_letter_code
_entity_poly.pdbx_strand_id
1 'polypeptide(L)'
;FGKYSVLGNHDYGEYINWPSQQDKIQNFENIKAIHDKIDFKLLLNEHVKIKKENQELAIVGVENWGRKFGERGDLNLASKGLSKDDFKIVMSHDPSHWDEKIQHDDNHYHLTLSGHTHGFQFGIEIPGWVKWSPVQYVYKQWAGLYENAGRYIYVNRGFGFHAYPGRVGIMPEITVI
;
A
#
# COMPACT_ATOMS: atom_id res chain seq x y z
N PHE A 1 -11.35 13.73 -9.17
CA PHE A 1 -11.65 12.30 -9.02
C PHE A 1 -11.53 11.79 -7.57
N GLY A 2 -11.02 12.58 -6.65
CA GLY A 2 -10.91 12.25 -5.23
C GLY A 2 -9.49 11.96 -4.78
N LYS A 3 -9.32 11.84 -3.44
CA LYS A 3 -8.10 11.46 -2.76
C LYS A 3 -8.42 10.23 -1.93
N TYR A 4 -7.60 9.20 -2.04
CA TYR A 4 -7.84 7.92 -1.39
C TYR A 4 -6.61 7.50 -0.59
N SER A 5 -6.83 6.80 0.51
CA SER A 5 -5.78 6.28 1.38
C SER A 5 -6.13 4.90 1.91
N VAL A 6 -5.12 4.18 2.35
CA VAL A 6 -5.23 2.94 3.13
C VAL A 6 -4.31 3.02 4.33
N LEU A 7 -4.54 2.18 5.32
CA LEU A 7 -3.70 2.09 6.50
C LEU A 7 -2.49 1.18 6.28
N GLY A 8 -1.39 1.52 6.93
CA GLY A 8 -0.22 0.66 7.05
C GLY A 8 -0.12 0.01 8.43
N ASN A 9 0.89 -0.84 8.60
CA ASN A 9 1.09 -1.59 9.83
C ASN A 9 1.30 -0.71 11.07
N HIS A 10 1.89 0.48 10.93
CA HIS A 10 2.12 1.40 12.04
C HIS A 10 0.84 2.06 12.58
N ASP A 11 -0.19 2.19 11.76
CA ASP A 11 -1.40 2.91 12.12
C ASP A 11 -2.23 2.22 13.21
N TYR A 12 -2.03 0.93 13.41
CA TYR A 12 -2.75 0.14 14.43
C TYR A 12 -2.14 0.23 15.83
N GLY A 13 -1.03 0.96 16.01
CA GLY A 13 -0.39 1.16 17.31
C GLY A 13 0.20 -0.11 17.94
N GLU A 14 0.61 -1.10 17.12
CA GLU A 14 1.12 -2.39 17.61
C GLU A 14 2.57 -2.32 18.12
N TYR A 15 3.30 -1.25 17.83
CA TYR A 15 4.75 -1.14 18.08
C TYR A 15 5.13 -0.33 19.30
N ILE A 16 4.13 0.13 20.08
CA ILE A 16 4.36 0.90 21.31
C ILE A 16 3.56 0.33 22.47
N ASN A 17 4.03 0.57 23.68
CA ASN A 17 3.27 0.25 24.89
C ASN A 17 2.26 1.35 25.18
N TRP A 18 1.00 0.99 25.27
CA TRP A 18 -0.09 1.91 25.60
C TRP A 18 -0.39 1.89 27.10
N PRO A 19 -0.71 3.05 27.71
CA PRO A 19 -1.14 3.09 29.11
C PRO A 19 -2.38 2.24 29.36
N SER A 20 -3.30 2.21 28.40
CA SER A 20 -4.49 1.37 28.44
C SER A 20 -4.92 0.93 27.04
N GLN A 21 -5.75 -0.11 26.97
CA GLN A 21 -6.38 -0.53 25.70
C GLN A 21 -7.28 0.58 25.12
N GLN A 22 -7.89 1.37 25.98
CA GLN A 22 -8.74 2.49 25.55
C GLN A 22 -7.91 3.58 24.85
N ASP A 23 -6.70 3.88 25.34
CA ASP A 23 -5.80 4.84 24.70
C ASP A 23 -5.39 4.37 23.30
N LYS A 24 -5.11 3.07 23.16
CA LYS A 24 -4.80 2.47 21.84
C LYS A 24 -5.97 2.62 20.88
N ILE A 25 -7.18 2.29 21.31
CA ILE A 25 -8.41 2.44 20.51
C ILE A 25 -8.61 3.90 20.13
N GLN A 26 -8.50 4.82 21.08
CA GLN A 26 -8.68 6.25 20.82
C GLN A 26 -7.65 6.78 19.81
N ASN A 27 -6.38 6.33 19.92
CA ASN A 27 -5.36 6.69 18.95
C ASN A 27 -5.73 6.19 17.53
N PHE A 28 -6.21 4.97 17.40
CA PHE A 28 -6.63 4.43 16.12
C PHE A 28 -7.80 5.23 15.51
N GLU A 29 -8.80 5.60 16.31
CA GLU A 29 -9.91 6.45 15.87
C GLU A 29 -9.40 7.85 15.45
N ASN A 30 -8.45 8.41 16.19
CA ASN A 30 -7.83 9.69 15.84
C ASN A 30 -7.07 9.62 14.50
N ILE A 31 -6.34 8.53 14.24
CA ILE A 31 -5.66 8.31 12.95
C ILE A 31 -6.67 8.27 11.82
N LYS A 32 -7.76 7.51 11.96
CA LYS A 32 -8.82 7.48 10.94
C LYS A 32 -9.42 8.88 10.69
N ALA A 33 -9.68 9.62 11.76
CA ALA A 33 -10.22 10.98 11.65
C ALA A 33 -9.25 11.99 11.01
N ILE A 34 -7.95 11.73 10.99
CA ILE A 34 -6.98 12.58 10.28
C ILE A 34 -7.22 12.51 8.76
N HIS A 35 -7.54 11.34 8.22
CA HIS A 35 -7.80 11.18 6.79
C HIS A 35 -8.96 12.07 6.33
N ASP A 36 -10.05 12.11 7.09
CA ASP A 36 -11.18 12.99 6.80
C ASP A 36 -10.79 14.48 6.87
N LYS A 37 -9.98 14.87 7.89
CA LYS A 37 -9.53 16.27 8.05
C LYS A 37 -8.67 16.76 6.90
N ILE A 38 -7.92 15.89 6.24
CA ILE A 38 -7.08 16.23 5.08
C ILE A 38 -7.77 15.91 3.74
N ASP A 39 -9.07 15.59 3.79
CA ASP A 39 -9.91 15.30 2.61
C ASP A 39 -9.44 14.08 1.83
N PHE A 40 -9.01 13.02 2.54
CA PHE A 40 -8.76 11.70 1.96
C PHE A 40 -9.86 10.73 2.37
N LYS A 41 -10.45 10.05 1.40
CA LYS A 41 -11.32 8.91 1.69
C LYS A 41 -10.45 7.71 2.07
N LEU A 42 -10.49 7.34 3.35
CA LEU A 42 -9.84 6.14 3.86
C LEU A 42 -10.65 4.91 3.44
N LEU A 43 -10.00 3.95 2.80
CA LEU A 43 -10.61 2.70 2.34
C LEU A 43 -10.17 1.56 3.28
N LEU A 44 -11.14 0.91 3.92
CA LEU A 44 -10.94 -0.17 4.89
C LEU A 44 -11.66 -1.44 4.41
N ASN A 45 -11.03 -2.22 3.53
CA ASN A 45 -11.62 -3.38 2.84
C ASN A 45 -12.87 -2.99 2.04
N GLU A 46 -12.78 -1.93 1.27
CA GLU A 46 -13.84 -1.40 0.41
C GLU A 46 -13.28 -0.87 -0.90
N HIS A 47 -14.16 -0.51 -1.83
CA HIS A 47 -13.76 0.10 -3.09
C HIS A 47 -14.60 1.33 -3.43
N VAL A 48 -14.10 2.10 -4.38
CA VAL A 48 -14.83 3.18 -5.05
C VAL A 48 -14.70 3.01 -6.55
N LYS A 49 -15.76 3.32 -7.28
CA LYS A 49 -15.74 3.40 -8.73
C LYS A 49 -15.55 4.83 -9.18
N ILE A 50 -14.60 5.05 -10.06
CA ILE A 50 -14.31 6.35 -10.66
C ILE A 50 -14.75 6.31 -12.10
N LYS A 51 -15.62 7.26 -12.47
CA LYS A 51 -16.13 7.39 -13.84
C LYS A 51 -15.56 8.63 -14.51
N LYS A 52 -15.15 8.48 -15.73
CA LYS A 52 -14.82 9.57 -16.64
C LYS A 52 -15.40 9.26 -18.01
N GLU A 53 -16.34 10.09 -18.44
CA GLU A 53 -17.09 9.86 -19.68
C GLU A 53 -17.74 8.46 -19.68
N ASN A 54 -17.41 7.62 -20.65
CA ASN A 54 -17.91 6.24 -20.77
C ASN A 54 -16.96 5.19 -20.15
N GLN A 55 -15.91 5.60 -19.44
CA GLN A 55 -14.95 4.70 -18.82
C GLN A 55 -15.13 4.67 -17.30
N GLU A 56 -14.92 3.50 -16.73
CA GLU A 56 -14.98 3.29 -15.29
C GLU A 56 -13.77 2.45 -14.83
N LEU A 57 -13.22 2.80 -13.67
CA LEU A 57 -12.24 1.97 -12.98
C LEU A 57 -12.59 1.89 -11.49
N ALA A 58 -12.16 0.82 -10.84
CA ALA A 58 -12.32 0.63 -9.41
C ALA A 58 -10.99 0.85 -8.68
N ILE A 59 -11.00 1.69 -7.65
CA ILE A 59 -9.94 1.76 -6.64
C ILE A 59 -10.36 0.87 -5.47
N VAL A 60 -9.64 -0.21 -5.24
CA VAL A 60 -9.88 -1.18 -4.17
C VAL A 60 -8.88 -0.92 -3.06
N GLY A 61 -9.32 -0.53 -1.88
CA GLY A 61 -8.47 -0.31 -0.73
C GLY A 61 -8.63 -1.41 0.30
N VAL A 62 -7.54 -2.01 0.72
CA VAL A 62 -7.52 -3.02 1.78
C VAL A 62 -6.83 -2.48 3.02
N GLU A 63 -7.27 -2.94 4.20
CA GLU A 63 -6.54 -2.77 5.43
C GLU A 63 -5.15 -3.42 5.33
N ASN A 64 -4.26 -3.13 6.27
CA ASN A 64 -2.92 -3.69 6.23
C ASN A 64 -2.94 -5.22 6.20
N TRP A 65 -2.29 -5.77 5.19
CA TRP A 65 -1.94 -7.18 5.10
C TRP A 65 -0.46 -7.29 4.82
N GLY A 66 0.28 -7.98 5.67
CA GLY A 66 1.71 -8.20 5.49
C GLY A 66 2.14 -9.47 6.20
N ARG A 67 2.99 -10.27 5.57
CA ARG A 67 3.45 -11.60 6.01
C ARG A 67 3.86 -11.68 7.50
N LYS A 68 4.29 -10.57 8.10
CA LYS A 68 4.72 -10.48 9.51
C LYS A 68 4.17 -9.27 10.23
N PHE A 69 3.28 -8.52 9.58
CA PHE A 69 2.83 -7.20 10.02
C PHE A 69 1.32 -7.07 10.14
N GLY A 70 0.64 -8.21 10.33
CA GLY A 70 -0.82 -8.30 10.48
C GLY A 70 -1.53 -8.60 9.16
N GLU A 71 -2.62 -9.34 9.26
CA GLU A 71 -3.40 -9.84 8.12
C GLU A 71 -4.86 -9.38 8.21
N ARG A 72 -5.09 -8.06 8.20
CA ARG A 72 -6.42 -7.44 8.29
C ARG A 72 -7.08 -7.22 6.93
N GLY A 73 -6.28 -7.16 5.87
CA GLY A 73 -6.75 -6.93 4.51
C GLY A 73 -7.58 -8.10 3.98
N ASP A 74 -8.80 -7.80 3.52
CA ASP A 74 -9.75 -8.74 2.94
C ASP A 74 -10.10 -8.32 1.51
N LEU A 75 -9.49 -8.99 0.52
CA LEU A 75 -9.70 -8.72 -0.90
C LEU A 75 -11.13 -9.05 -1.34
N ASN A 76 -11.74 -10.10 -0.80
CA ASN A 76 -13.09 -10.53 -1.15
C ASN A 76 -14.11 -9.50 -0.69
N LEU A 77 -13.96 -9.02 0.54
CA LEU A 77 -14.82 -7.95 1.07
C LEU A 77 -14.62 -6.66 0.29
N ALA A 78 -13.36 -6.25 0.07
CA ALA A 78 -13.02 -5.03 -0.65
C ALA A 78 -13.56 -4.99 -2.09
N SER A 79 -13.63 -6.16 -2.75
CA SER A 79 -14.05 -6.29 -4.14
C SER A 79 -15.50 -6.74 -4.31
N LYS A 80 -16.26 -6.84 -3.23
CA LYS A 80 -17.64 -7.35 -3.27
C LYS A 80 -18.52 -6.55 -4.22
N GLY A 81 -19.01 -7.20 -5.28
CA GLY A 81 -19.87 -6.60 -6.30
C GLY A 81 -19.10 -6.02 -7.50
N LEU A 82 -17.78 -6.14 -7.55
CA LEU A 82 -17.01 -5.88 -8.76
C LEU A 82 -17.06 -7.09 -9.70
N SER A 83 -17.08 -6.81 -11.00
CA SER A 83 -16.92 -7.82 -12.04
C SER A 83 -15.46 -8.19 -12.24
N LYS A 84 -15.20 -9.39 -12.80
CA LYS A 84 -13.86 -9.76 -13.25
C LYS A 84 -13.34 -8.84 -14.37
N ASP A 85 -14.23 -8.32 -15.17
CA ASP A 85 -13.93 -7.44 -16.32
C ASP A 85 -13.72 -5.98 -15.92
N ASP A 86 -14.04 -5.58 -14.69
CA ASP A 86 -13.77 -4.22 -14.21
C ASP A 86 -12.24 -3.96 -14.18
N PHE A 87 -11.82 -2.80 -14.63
CA PHE A 87 -10.43 -2.37 -14.44
C PHE A 87 -10.20 -2.00 -12.96
N LYS A 88 -9.31 -2.73 -12.29
CA LYS A 88 -9.10 -2.62 -10.84
C LYS A 88 -7.68 -2.21 -10.49
N ILE A 89 -7.58 -1.17 -9.66
CA ILE A 89 -6.33 -0.75 -9.01
C ILE A 89 -6.46 -1.05 -7.52
N VAL A 90 -5.56 -1.86 -6.96
CA VAL A 90 -5.53 -2.17 -5.54
C VAL A 90 -4.56 -1.25 -4.81
N MET A 91 -4.97 -0.68 -3.71
CA MET A 91 -4.11 -0.02 -2.73
C MET A 91 -3.90 -0.96 -1.55
N SER A 92 -2.67 -1.43 -1.36
CA SER A 92 -2.28 -2.32 -0.27
C SER A 92 -0.89 -1.93 0.24
N HIS A 93 -0.76 -1.67 1.54
CA HIS A 93 0.44 -1.08 2.11
C HIS A 93 1.69 -1.94 1.92
N ASP A 94 1.65 -3.22 2.30
CA ASP A 94 2.79 -4.13 2.27
C ASP A 94 2.84 -4.93 0.95
N PRO A 95 3.94 -4.89 0.19
CA PRO A 95 4.05 -5.59 -1.10
C PRO A 95 4.02 -7.13 -0.97
N SER A 96 4.23 -7.70 0.22
CA SER A 96 4.07 -9.14 0.42
C SER A 96 2.63 -9.61 0.21
N HIS A 97 1.65 -8.74 0.34
CA HIS A 97 0.26 -9.02 0.01
C HIS A 97 0.09 -9.36 -1.48
N TRP A 98 0.77 -8.59 -2.34
CA TRP A 98 0.77 -8.89 -3.77
C TRP A 98 1.48 -10.21 -4.07
N ASP A 99 2.66 -10.42 -3.48
CA ASP A 99 3.48 -11.62 -3.70
C ASP A 99 2.73 -12.91 -3.30
N GLU A 100 1.95 -12.86 -2.22
CA GLU A 100 1.28 -14.04 -1.68
C GLU A 100 -0.18 -14.23 -2.09
N LYS A 101 -0.91 -13.16 -2.37
CA LYS A 101 -2.36 -13.22 -2.59
C LYS A 101 -2.81 -12.51 -3.85
N ILE A 102 -2.55 -11.19 -4.00
CA ILE A 102 -3.19 -10.38 -5.02
C ILE A 102 -2.86 -10.86 -6.44
N GLN A 103 -1.61 -11.23 -6.70
CA GLN A 103 -1.21 -11.71 -8.03
C GLN A 103 -1.81 -13.08 -8.41
N HIS A 104 -2.35 -13.80 -7.44
CA HIS A 104 -2.95 -15.13 -7.64
C HIS A 104 -4.49 -15.12 -7.55
N ASP A 105 -5.08 -13.97 -7.22
CA ASP A 105 -6.52 -13.85 -7.02
C ASP A 105 -7.29 -13.93 -8.35
N ASP A 106 -8.40 -14.65 -8.34
CA ASP A 106 -9.25 -14.86 -9.53
C ASP A 106 -9.93 -13.58 -10.05
N ASN A 107 -10.02 -12.54 -9.23
CA ASN A 107 -10.63 -11.26 -9.62
C ASN A 107 -9.79 -10.43 -10.61
N HIS A 108 -8.57 -10.81 -10.86
CA HIS A 108 -7.63 -10.12 -11.74
C HIS A 108 -7.52 -8.61 -11.44
N TYR A 109 -6.61 -8.26 -10.53
CA TYR A 109 -6.26 -6.87 -10.25
C TYR A 109 -5.15 -6.41 -11.21
N HIS A 110 -5.38 -5.33 -11.94
CA HIS A 110 -4.48 -4.87 -13.01
C HIS A 110 -3.23 -4.21 -12.47
N LEU A 111 -3.39 -3.37 -11.44
CA LEU A 111 -2.28 -2.67 -10.80
C LEU A 111 -2.47 -2.68 -9.29
N THR A 112 -1.40 -2.97 -8.56
CA THR A 112 -1.31 -2.80 -7.11
C THR A 112 -0.36 -1.65 -6.79
N LEU A 113 -0.78 -0.77 -5.90
CA LEU A 113 0.03 0.31 -5.36
C LEU A 113 0.40 -0.03 -3.93
N SER A 114 1.71 -0.11 -3.65
CA SER A 114 2.24 -0.46 -2.32
C SER A 114 3.33 0.49 -1.88
N GLY A 115 3.65 0.47 -0.59
CA GLY A 115 4.73 1.22 0.02
C GLY A 115 5.58 0.37 0.97
N HIS A 116 5.52 0.68 2.27
CA HIS A 116 6.05 -0.10 3.39
C HIS A 116 7.57 -0.23 3.47
N THR A 117 8.24 -0.57 2.37
CA THR A 117 9.66 -0.98 2.38
C THR A 117 10.63 0.15 2.67
N HIS A 118 10.26 1.40 2.38
CA HIS A 118 11.10 2.59 2.39
C HIS A 118 12.43 2.45 1.61
N GLY A 119 12.64 1.31 0.89
CA GLY A 119 13.94 0.92 0.35
C GLY A 119 15.01 0.79 1.45
N PHE A 120 14.60 0.48 2.71
CA PHE A 120 15.41 0.58 3.94
C PHE A 120 16.10 1.93 4.14
N GLN A 121 15.75 2.95 3.33
CA GLN A 121 16.38 4.28 3.31
C GLN A 121 17.89 4.24 3.03
N PHE A 122 18.40 3.06 2.65
CA PHE A 122 19.82 2.81 2.42
C PHE A 122 20.01 1.95 1.18
N GLY A 123 20.89 2.37 0.27
CA GLY A 123 21.18 1.62 -0.94
C GLY A 123 21.98 2.43 -1.95
N ILE A 124 22.05 1.89 -3.16
CA ILE A 124 22.68 2.55 -4.32
C ILE A 124 21.67 2.50 -5.46
N GLU A 125 21.34 3.66 -6.00
CA GLU A 125 20.48 3.76 -7.18
C GLU A 125 21.12 4.70 -8.19
N ILE A 126 21.54 4.14 -9.32
CA ILE A 126 22.01 4.88 -10.49
C ILE A 126 21.06 4.51 -11.62
N PRO A 127 20.20 5.42 -12.08
CA PRO A 127 19.18 5.15 -13.08
C PRO A 127 19.76 4.48 -14.33
N GLY A 128 19.13 3.37 -14.76
CA GLY A 128 19.55 2.60 -15.93
C GLY A 128 20.79 1.72 -15.72
N TRP A 129 21.42 1.74 -14.55
CA TRP A 129 22.63 0.95 -14.31
C TRP A 129 22.53 0.04 -13.09
N VAL A 130 22.31 0.59 -11.88
CA VAL A 130 22.24 -0.20 -10.66
C VAL A 130 21.11 0.27 -9.75
N LYS A 131 20.43 -0.69 -9.16
CA LYS A 131 19.42 -0.47 -8.12
C LYS A 131 19.56 -1.56 -7.08
N TRP A 132 20.10 -1.18 -5.94
CA TRP A 132 20.40 -2.10 -4.83
C TRP A 132 20.04 -1.51 -3.48
N SER A 133 19.44 -2.32 -2.65
CA SER A 133 19.22 -2.05 -1.22
C SER A 133 19.21 -3.39 -0.46
N PRO A 134 19.64 -3.44 0.81
CA PRO A 134 19.51 -4.64 1.64
C PRO A 134 18.07 -5.16 1.75
N VAL A 135 17.06 -4.30 1.57
CA VAL A 135 15.65 -4.68 1.60
C VAL A 135 15.29 -5.74 0.56
N GLN A 136 16.03 -5.84 -0.54
CA GLN A 136 15.79 -6.85 -1.59
C GLN A 136 15.90 -8.30 -1.10
N TYR A 137 16.62 -8.52 0.00
CA TYR A 137 16.75 -9.85 0.62
C TYR A 137 15.54 -10.20 1.49
N VAL A 138 14.66 -9.22 1.77
CA VAL A 138 13.42 -9.39 2.54
C VAL A 138 12.20 -9.32 1.63
N TYR A 139 12.19 -8.35 0.71
CA TYR A 139 11.10 -8.11 -0.24
C TYR A 139 11.60 -8.23 -1.67
N LYS A 140 11.05 -9.16 -2.44
CA LYS A 140 11.36 -9.30 -3.87
C LYS A 140 10.94 -8.02 -4.63
N GLN A 141 9.74 -7.52 -4.34
CA GLN A 141 9.20 -6.27 -4.86
C GLN A 141 9.42 -5.17 -3.82
N TRP A 142 10.52 -4.43 -3.93
CA TRP A 142 10.88 -3.46 -2.91
C TRP A 142 10.87 -2.00 -3.37
N ALA A 143 10.89 -1.73 -4.67
CA ALA A 143 10.80 -0.37 -5.22
C ALA A 143 10.54 -0.40 -6.73
N GLY A 144 9.65 0.47 -7.24
CA GLY A 144 9.31 0.62 -8.64
C GLY A 144 8.33 -0.44 -9.14
N LEU A 145 8.28 -0.61 -10.45
CA LEU A 145 7.31 -1.45 -11.15
C LEU A 145 7.82 -2.89 -11.32
N TYR A 146 6.94 -3.84 -11.02
CA TYR A 146 7.11 -5.27 -11.31
C TYR A 146 5.87 -5.80 -12.02
N GLU A 147 6.03 -6.89 -12.77
CA GLU A 147 4.96 -7.50 -13.53
C GLU A 147 5.00 -9.04 -13.37
N ASN A 148 3.83 -9.65 -13.30
CA ASN A 148 3.66 -11.09 -13.40
C ASN A 148 2.31 -11.42 -14.07
N ALA A 149 2.35 -12.11 -15.21
CA ALA A 149 1.17 -12.58 -15.93
C ALA A 149 0.12 -11.48 -16.20
N GLY A 150 0.56 -10.31 -16.64
CA GLY A 150 -0.30 -9.14 -16.95
C GLY A 150 -0.84 -8.41 -15.71
N ARG A 151 -0.32 -8.70 -14.54
CA ARG A 151 -0.64 -8.02 -13.28
C ARG A 151 0.58 -7.24 -12.82
N TYR A 152 0.34 -6.01 -12.42
CA TYR A 152 1.43 -5.09 -12.07
C TYR A 152 1.38 -4.74 -10.59
N ILE A 153 2.56 -4.54 -10.00
CA ILE A 153 2.70 -3.86 -8.72
C ILE A 153 3.72 -2.73 -8.84
N TYR A 154 3.36 -1.56 -8.34
CA TYR A 154 4.29 -0.46 -8.12
C TYR A 154 4.52 -0.28 -6.63
N VAL A 155 5.78 -0.39 -6.21
CA VAL A 155 6.19 -0.18 -4.81
C VAL A 155 6.87 1.17 -4.69
N ASN A 156 6.20 2.12 -4.02
CA ASN A 156 6.72 3.45 -3.74
C ASN A 156 7.54 3.44 -2.45
N ARG A 157 8.69 4.10 -2.46
CA ARG A 157 9.58 4.17 -1.29
C ARG A 157 9.18 5.26 -0.29
N GLY A 158 8.18 6.07 -0.64
CA GLY A 158 7.67 7.15 0.19
C GLY A 158 8.66 8.30 0.39
N PHE A 159 8.23 9.30 1.15
CA PHE A 159 9.03 10.47 1.51
C PHE A 159 9.20 10.61 3.04
N GLY A 160 8.57 9.75 3.82
CA GLY A 160 8.79 9.66 5.26
C GLY A 160 10.09 8.95 5.63
N PHE A 161 10.26 8.62 6.90
CA PHE A 161 11.39 7.84 7.40
C PHE A 161 10.94 6.62 8.19
N HIS A 162 11.85 5.63 8.26
CA HIS A 162 11.76 4.44 9.09
C HIS A 162 13.05 4.39 9.90
N ALA A 163 13.12 3.91 11.08
CA ALA A 163 14.28 3.75 11.93
C ALA A 163 15.15 5.02 12.18
N TYR A 164 15.56 5.77 11.16
CA TYR A 164 16.35 7.01 11.33
C TYR A 164 15.87 8.11 10.36
N PRO A 165 15.98 9.39 10.75
CA PRO A 165 15.49 10.52 9.96
C PRO A 165 16.47 10.91 8.85
N GLY A 166 16.68 10.02 7.87
CA GLY A 166 17.59 10.27 6.76
C GLY A 166 17.49 9.18 5.70
N ARG A 167 18.12 9.43 4.55
CA ARG A 167 18.22 8.48 3.44
C ARG A 167 19.62 8.54 2.86
N VAL A 168 20.18 7.37 2.52
CA VAL A 168 21.51 7.22 1.91
C VAL A 168 21.35 6.43 0.62
N GLY A 169 21.55 7.10 -0.53
CA GLY A 169 21.49 6.52 -1.85
C GLY A 169 20.10 6.08 -2.34
N ILE A 170 19.09 6.16 -1.49
CA ILE A 170 17.68 5.89 -1.82
C ILE A 170 16.89 7.18 -1.58
N MET A 171 16.50 7.85 -2.65
CA MET A 171 15.81 9.14 -2.58
C MET A 171 14.34 8.98 -2.18
N PRO A 172 13.73 10.02 -1.56
CA PRO A 172 12.28 10.07 -1.37
C PRO A 172 11.57 10.07 -2.71
N GLU A 173 10.32 9.56 -2.72
CA GLU A 173 9.59 9.33 -3.96
C GLU A 173 8.15 9.80 -3.86
N ILE A 174 7.71 10.52 -4.90
CA ILE A 174 6.31 10.75 -5.25
C ILE A 174 6.14 10.24 -6.68
N THR A 175 5.23 9.30 -6.89
CA THR A 175 5.03 8.66 -8.20
C THR A 175 3.83 9.27 -8.91
N VAL A 176 4.00 9.54 -10.21
CA VAL A 176 2.91 9.85 -11.15
C VAL A 176 2.79 8.68 -12.12
N ILE A 177 1.57 8.17 -12.28
CA ILE A 177 1.25 7.01 -13.14
C ILE A 177 0.31 7.46 -14.25
#